data_deaff16ab83c1e2d2b70f7509a863d7d
#
_entry.id   deaff16ab83c1e2d2b70f7509a863d7d
#
_cell.length_a   1.000
_cell.length_b   1.000
_cell.length_c   1.000
_cell.angle_alpha   90.00
_cell.angle_beta   90.00
_cell.angle_gamma   90.00
#
_symmetry.space_group_name_H-M   'P 1'
#
loop_
_entity.id
_entity.type
_entity.pdbx_description
1 polymer ?
#
loop_
_entity_poly.entity_id
_entity_poly.type
_entity_poly.pdbx_seq_one_letter_code
_entity_poly.pdbx_strand_id
1 'polypeptide(L)'
;MAVEATLINFIIRNIWQRVILLVFISIISHSVIHLAPGEPALVDPSNPRLKAEDIQRIRAAYHLDEALHIQYVFWVRDLFSGELKSFKDNQPVLKKIWDRFINSLPLFIVSMMIIWFLAFPVGIKAALNRNSIFDRVSTFLSYALISIPGFFLAYLLIIFMVKTFDVPVIGMRTFGLEEAPGLFKFLDRVWHLTLPAIVS
;
A
#
# COMPACT_ATOMS: atom_id res chain seq x y z
N MET A 1 -29.31 -28.44 -3.23
CA MET A 1 -29.73 -27.94 -1.90
C MET A 1 -28.70 -28.21 -0.79
N ALA A 2 -28.30 -29.45 -0.48
CA ALA A 2 -27.32 -29.74 0.60
C ALA A 2 -25.93 -29.13 0.34
N VAL A 3 -25.40 -29.20 -0.89
CA VAL A 3 -24.09 -28.68 -1.27
C VAL A 3 -24.08 -27.12 -1.24
N GLU A 4 -25.15 -26.48 -1.67
CA GLU A 4 -25.31 -25.03 -1.64
C GLU A 4 -25.34 -24.50 -0.21
N ALA A 5 -26.07 -25.15 0.69
CA ALA A 5 -26.12 -24.78 2.10
C ALA A 5 -24.75 -24.93 2.78
N THR A 6 -23.96 -25.95 2.40
CA THR A 6 -22.59 -26.17 2.90
C THR A 6 -21.65 -25.07 2.40
N LEU A 7 -21.77 -24.67 1.13
CA LEU A 7 -20.97 -23.61 0.53
C LEU A 7 -21.28 -22.24 1.17
N ILE A 8 -22.56 -21.92 1.35
CA ILE A 8 -22.99 -20.68 1.99
C ILE A 8 -22.48 -20.61 3.43
N ASN A 9 -22.65 -21.67 4.20
CA ASN A 9 -22.16 -21.73 5.57
C ASN A 9 -20.62 -21.59 5.65
N PHE A 10 -19.90 -22.19 4.70
CA PHE A 10 -18.45 -22.03 4.58
C PHE A 10 -18.06 -20.59 4.30
N ILE A 11 -18.73 -19.92 3.35
CA ILE A 11 -18.49 -18.53 3.01
C ILE A 11 -18.78 -17.60 4.21
N ILE A 12 -19.94 -17.76 4.83
CA ILE A 12 -20.35 -16.95 6.00
C ILE A 12 -19.33 -17.10 7.13
N ARG A 13 -18.94 -18.35 7.45
CA ARG A 13 -17.95 -18.61 8.50
C ARG A 13 -16.60 -17.97 8.20
N ASN A 14 -16.14 -18.06 6.95
CA ASN A 14 -14.88 -17.45 6.55
C ASN A 14 -14.93 -15.91 6.60
N ILE A 15 -16.02 -15.30 6.16
CA ILE A 15 -16.22 -13.86 6.24
C ILE A 15 -16.22 -13.42 7.70
N TRP A 16 -16.99 -14.09 8.55
CA TRP A 16 -17.07 -13.77 9.97
C TRP A 16 -15.72 -13.85 10.69
N GLN A 17 -14.96 -14.91 10.44
CA GLN A 17 -13.61 -15.06 10.98
C GLN A 17 -12.67 -13.91 10.54
N ARG A 18 -12.76 -13.51 9.28
CA ARG A 18 -11.95 -12.40 8.77
C ARG A 18 -12.35 -11.04 9.34
N VAL A 19 -13.66 -10.83 9.56
CA VAL A 19 -14.16 -9.61 10.20
C VAL A 19 -13.66 -9.52 11.64
N ILE A 20 -13.76 -10.61 12.42
CA ILE A 20 -13.23 -10.64 13.79
C ILE A 20 -11.72 -10.35 13.80
N LEU A 21 -10.96 -10.99 12.91
CA LEU A 21 -9.52 -10.75 12.78
C LEU A 21 -9.21 -9.29 12.43
N LEU A 22 -9.98 -8.69 11.51
CA LEU A 22 -9.81 -7.30 11.10
C LEU A 22 -10.08 -6.34 12.27
N VAL A 23 -11.15 -6.57 13.04
CA VAL A 23 -11.45 -5.80 14.25
C VAL A 23 -10.31 -5.92 15.27
N PHE A 24 -9.83 -7.14 15.51
CA PHE A 24 -8.73 -7.38 16.44
C PHE A 24 -7.43 -6.67 16.00
N ILE A 25 -7.07 -6.78 14.73
CA ILE A 25 -5.90 -6.08 14.17
C ILE A 25 -6.07 -4.56 14.28
N SER A 26 -7.27 -4.03 14.01
CA SER A 26 -7.52 -2.58 14.08
C SER A 26 -7.38 -2.05 15.51
N ILE A 27 -7.86 -2.79 16.53
CA ILE A 27 -7.68 -2.43 17.94
C ILE A 27 -6.19 -2.42 18.31
N ILE A 28 -5.45 -3.47 17.92
CA ILE A 28 -4.01 -3.52 18.20
C ILE A 28 -3.28 -2.38 17.52
N SER A 29 -3.54 -2.15 16.24
CA SER A 29 -2.88 -1.08 15.47
C SER A 29 -3.17 0.30 16.06
N HIS A 30 -4.43 0.58 16.42
CA HIS A 30 -4.81 1.82 17.09
C HIS A 30 -4.07 1.97 18.42
N SER A 31 -4.06 0.92 19.25
CA SER A 31 -3.39 0.92 20.54
C SER A 31 -1.88 1.16 20.41
N VAL A 32 -1.21 0.48 19.49
CA VAL A 32 0.23 0.64 19.26
C VAL A 32 0.58 2.06 18.82
N ILE A 33 -0.22 2.66 17.93
CA ILE A 33 0.00 4.03 17.47
C ILE A 33 -0.13 5.02 18.63
N HIS A 34 -1.13 4.85 19.51
CA HIS A 34 -1.39 5.77 20.61
C HIS A 34 -0.47 5.55 21.82
N LEU A 35 0.11 4.35 21.97
CA LEU A 35 1.11 4.05 22.99
C LEU A 35 2.54 4.40 22.55
N ALA A 36 2.76 4.67 21.28
CA ALA A 36 4.04 5.10 20.77
C ALA A 36 4.42 6.48 21.36
N PRO A 37 5.67 6.69 21.78
CA PRO A 37 6.10 7.97 22.33
C PRO A 37 6.03 9.06 21.24
N GLY A 38 5.47 10.21 21.60
CA GLY A 38 5.28 11.37 20.73
C GLY A 38 3.82 11.78 20.60
N GLU A 39 3.61 13.03 20.22
CA GLU A 39 2.27 13.56 19.96
C GLU A 39 2.05 13.69 18.44
N PRO A 40 0.79 13.60 17.97
CA PRO A 40 0.48 13.91 16.58
C PRO A 40 1.02 15.29 16.18
N ALA A 41 1.55 15.41 14.96
CA ALA A 41 2.18 16.65 14.48
C ALA A 41 1.30 17.91 14.58
N LEU A 42 -0.01 17.73 14.67
CA LEU A 42 -0.98 18.82 14.87
C LEU A 42 -0.99 19.38 16.30
N VAL A 43 -0.53 18.61 17.27
CA VAL A 43 -0.53 19.01 18.69
C VAL A 43 0.87 19.05 19.27
N ASP A 44 1.91 19.01 18.43
CA ASP A 44 3.30 19.07 18.85
C ASP A 44 3.60 20.43 19.53
N PRO A 45 3.89 20.44 20.84
CA PRO A 45 4.16 21.68 21.57
C PRO A 45 5.44 22.41 21.10
N SER A 46 6.32 21.71 20.38
CA SER A 46 7.55 22.28 19.82
C SER A 46 7.31 23.10 18.56
N ASN A 47 6.11 23.07 17.99
CA ASN A 47 5.74 23.83 16.83
C ASN A 47 5.46 25.30 17.19
N PRO A 48 6.32 26.27 16.83
CA PRO A 48 6.19 27.67 17.24
C PRO A 48 4.96 28.38 16.63
N ARG A 49 4.26 27.76 15.71
CA ARG A 49 3.05 28.28 15.07
C ARG A 49 1.77 27.92 15.82
N LEU A 50 1.82 27.02 16.77
CA LEU A 50 0.68 26.57 17.55
C LEU A 50 0.64 27.28 18.90
N LYS A 51 -0.49 27.90 19.24
CA LYS A 51 -0.75 28.43 20.57
C LYS A 51 -1.31 27.31 21.45
N ALA A 52 -1.09 27.44 22.76
CA ALA A 52 -1.61 26.46 23.74
C ALA A 52 -3.13 26.25 23.61
N GLU A 53 -3.89 27.31 23.29
CA GLU A 53 -5.34 27.24 23.08
C GLU A 53 -5.69 26.43 21.83
N ASP A 54 -4.91 26.53 20.75
CA ASP A 54 -5.13 25.78 19.52
C ASP A 54 -4.87 24.28 19.74
N ILE A 55 -3.81 23.95 20.50
CA ILE A 55 -3.48 22.60 20.90
C ILE A 55 -4.64 21.98 21.69
N GLN A 56 -5.18 22.68 22.68
CA GLN A 56 -6.32 22.20 23.47
C GLN A 56 -7.56 21.97 22.61
N ARG A 57 -7.87 22.89 21.70
CA ARG A 57 -9.00 22.73 20.75
C ARG A 57 -8.84 21.50 19.86
N ILE A 58 -7.63 21.28 19.34
CA ILE A 58 -7.32 20.14 18.49
C ILE A 58 -7.44 18.85 19.31
N ARG A 59 -6.87 18.78 20.53
CA ARG A 59 -6.98 17.62 21.41
C ARG A 59 -8.43 17.26 21.71
N ALA A 60 -9.25 18.25 22.03
CA ALA A 60 -10.67 18.05 22.26
C ALA A 60 -11.41 17.60 20.98
N ALA A 61 -11.12 18.20 19.82
CA ALA A 61 -11.76 17.84 18.54
C ALA A 61 -11.45 16.41 18.08
N TYR A 62 -10.28 15.87 18.44
CA TYR A 62 -9.87 14.50 18.11
C TYR A 62 -9.97 13.52 19.28
N HIS A 63 -10.61 13.92 20.37
CA HIS A 63 -10.79 13.10 21.58
C HIS A 63 -9.50 12.54 22.17
N LEU A 64 -8.37 13.24 22.00
CA LEU A 64 -7.05 12.75 22.41
C LEU A 64 -6.87 12.67 23.95
N ASP A 65 -7.70 13.37 24.72
CA ASP A 65 -7.68 13.38 26.16
C ASP A 65 -8.56 12.28 26.78
N GLU A 66 -9.31 11.56 25.95
CA GLU A 66 -10.18 10.47 26.39
C GLU A 66 -9.40 9.15 26.60
N ALA A 67 -10.02 8.20 27.30
CA ALA A 67 -9.43 6.87 27.46
C ALA A 67 -9.30 6.16 26.10
N LEU A 68 -8.26 5.35 25.90
CA LEU A 68 -7.89 4.73 24.61
C LEU A 68 -9.04 3.98 23.94
N HIS A 69 -9.85 3.26 24.72
CA HIS A 69 -11.01 2.54 24.17
C HIS A 69 -12.12 3.49 23.67
N ILE A 70 -12.28 4.66 24.28
CA ILE A 70 -13.21 5.71 23.85
C ILE A 70 -12.68 6.34 22.55
N GLN A 71 -11.39 6.66 22.49
CA GLN A 71 -10.75 7.16 21.26
C GLN A 71 -10.95 6.19 20.10
N TYR A 72 -10.81 4.88 20.33
CA TYR A 72 -11.04 3.86 19.31
C TYR A 72 -12.49 3.88 18.80
N VAL A 73 -13.47 4.00 19.67
CA VAL A 73 -14.89 4.05 19.28
C VAL A 73 -15.17 5.29 18.41
N PHE A 74 -14.66 6.46 18.81
CA PHE A 74 -14.80 7.69 18.02
C PHE A 74 -14.07 7.55 16.67
N TRP A 75 -12.86 7.00 16.64
CA TRP A 75 -12.13 6.76 15.41
C TRP A 75 -12.88 5.85 14.43
N VAL A 76 -13.47 4.76 14.91
CA VAL A 76 -14.28 3.86 14.09
C VAL A 76 -15.53 4.57 13.58
N ARG A 77 -16.23 5.31 14.46
CA ARG A 77 -17.43 6.08 14.08
C ARG A 77 -17.11 7.08 12.98
N ASP A 78 -16.06 7.88 13.17
CA ASP A 78 -15.68 8.94 12.25
C ASP A 78 -15.15 8.39 10.92
N LEU A 79 -14.54 7.20 10.94
CA LEU A 79 -14.15 6.47 9.73
C LEU A 79 -15.40 6.10 8.89
N PHE A 80 -16.42 5.52 9.52
CA PHE A 80 -17.63 5.08 8.81
C PHE A 80 -18.59 6.24 8.45
N SER A 81 -18.59 7.32 9.22
CA SER A 81 -19.35 8.55 8.87
C SER A 81 -18.66 9.39 7.79
N GLY A 82 -17.38 9.11 7.48
CA GLY A 82 -16.60 9.90 6.53
C GLY A 82 -16.06 11.21 7.10
N GLU A 83 -16.22 11.44 8.40
CA GLU A 83 -15.78 12.65 9.10
C GLU A 83 -14.31 12.59 9.51
N LEU A 84 -13.70 11.39 9.49
CA LEU A 84 -12.31 11.20 9.86
C LEU A 84 -11.37 11.98 8.93
N LYS A 85 -10.58 12.86 9.51
CA LYS A 85 -9.62 13.71 8.82
C LYS A 85 -8.18 13.31 9.14
N SER A 86 -7.30 13.51 8.17
CA SER A 86 -5.88 13.26 8.31
C SER A 86 -5.21 14.31 9.17
N PHE A 87 -4.44 13.91 10.18
CA PHE A 87 -3.62 14.80 11.02
C PHE A 87 -2.59 15.63 10.23
N LYS A 88 -2.22 15.21 9.03
CA LYS A 88 -1.18 15.89 8.25
C LYS A 88 -1.69 17.10 7.49
N ASP A 89 -2.87 17.04 6.92
CA ASP A 89 -3.38 18.00 5.93
C ASP A 89 -4.90 18.27 6.05
N ASN A 90 -5.51 17.78 7.12
CA ASN A 90 -6.94 17.96 7.43
C ASN A 90 -7.90 17.51 6.32
N GLN A 91 -7.43 16.65 5.40
CA GLN A 91 -8.28 16.12 4.33
C GLN A 91 -9.04 14.86 4.78
N PRO A 92 -10.23 14.58 4.22
CA PRO A 92 -10.98 13.37 4.53
C PRO A 92 -10.18 12.10 4.24
N VAL A 93 -10.03 11.23 5.24
CA VAL A 93 -9.20 10.02 5.14
C VAL A 93 -9.73 9.06 4.09
N LEU A 94 -11.04 8.85 3.99
CA LEU A 94 -11.64 7.96 3.00
C LEU A 94 -11.34 8.41 1.56
N LYS A 95 -11.39 9.72 1.29
CA LYS A 95 -11.01 10.25 -0.01
C LYS A 95 -9.55 9.96 -0.32
N LYS A 96 -8.65 10.19 0.63
CA LYS A 96 -7.21 9.89 0.46
C LYS A 96 -6.93 8.41 0.22
N ILE A 97 -7.63 7.53 0.94
CA ILE A 97 -7.52 6.08 0.74
C ILE A 97 -7.98 5.73 -0.68
N TRP A 98 -9.14 6.26 -1.12
CA TRP A 98 -9.67 6.01 -2.44
C TRP A 98 -8.75 6.50 -3.56
N ASP A 99 -8.25 7.73 -3.44
CA ASP A 99 -7.33 8.30 -4.43
C ASP A 99 -6.04 7.47 -4.53
N ARG A 100 -5.50 7.03 -3.40
CA ARG A 100 -4.32 6.15 -3.38
C ARG A 100 -4.61 4.77 -3.97
N PHE A 101 -5.76 4.21 -3.65
CA PHE A 101 -6.19 2.92 -4.18
C PHE A 101 -6.28 2.97 -5.71
N ILE A 102 -6.96 3.96 -6.28
CA ILE A 102 -7.08 4.14 -7.73
C ILE A 102 -5.71 4.36 -8.39
N ASN A 103 -4.82 5.12 -7.75
CA ASN A 103 -3.47 5.34 -8.27
C ASN A 103 -2.58 4.08 -8.20
N SER A 104 -2.84 3.16 -7.27
CA SER A 104 -2.09 1.89 -7.14
C SER A 104 -2.63 0.78 -8.05
N LEU A 105 -3.90 0.86 -8.48
CA LEU A 105 -4.51 -0.16 -9.34
C LEU A 105 -3.73 -0.45 -10.63
N PRO A 106 -3.25 0.55 -11.39
CA PRO A 106 -2.48 0.29 -12.60
C PRO A 106 -1.20 -0.50 -12.32
N LEU A 107 -0.50 -0.17 -11.23
CA LEU A 107 0.69 -0.91 -10.81
C LEU A 107 0.34 -2.37 -10.51
N PHE A 108 -0.70 -2.60 -9.73
CA PHE A 108 -1.16 -3.94 -9.38
C PHE A 108 -1.53 -4.77 -10.62
N ILE A 109 -2.27 -4.18 -11.56
CA ILE A 109 -2.66 -4.84 -12.81
C ILE A 109 -1.43 -5.20 -13.65
N VAL A 110 -0.49 -4.26 -13.83
CA VAL A 110 0.73 -4.50 -14.63
C VAL A 110 1.59 -5.57 -13.98
N SER A 111 1.81 -5.53 -12.66
CA SER A 111 2.55 -6.56 -11.94
C SER A 111 1.89 -7.94 -12.09
N MET A 112 0.57 -8.00 -11.98
CA MET A 112 -0.18 -9.24 -12.16
C MET A 112 -0.05 -9.80 -13.59
N MET A 113 -0.07 -8.94 -14.59
CA MET A 113 0.17 -9.33 -15.98
C MET A 113 1.60 -9.88 -16.16
N ILE A 114 2.61 -9.23 -15.61
CA ILE A 114 3.99 -9.70 -15.65
C ILE A 114 4.11 -11.10 -15.02
N ILE A 115 3.51 -11.31 -13.84
CA ILE A 115 3.49 -12.63 -13.19
C ILE A 115 2.85 -13.68 -14.10
N TRP A 116 1.69 -13.38 -14.69
CA TRP A 116 0.99 -14.33 -15.55
C TRP A 116 1.78 -14.67 -16.82
N PHE A 117 2.37 -13.68 -17.47
CA PHE A 117 3.07 -13.88 -18.74
C PHE A 117 4.51 -14.40 -18.56
N LEU A 118 5.16 -14.21 -17.41
CA LEU A 118 6.51 -14.68 -17.17
C LEU A 118 6.54 -15.89 -16.24
N ALA A 119 5.95 -15.79 -15.03
CA ALA A 119 6.10 -16.83 -14.02
C ALA A 119 5.37 -18.12 -14.42
N PHE A 120 4.17 -18.03 -15.00
CA PHE A 120 3.44 -19.22 -15.45
C PHE A 120 4.19 -20.01 -16.54
N PRO A 121 4.59 -19.42 -17.68
CA PRO A 121 5.32 -20.17 -18.69
C PRO A 121 6.64 -20.73 -18.21
N VAL A 122 7.38 -19.96 -17.40
CA VAL A 122 8.65 -20.40 -16.82
C VAL A 122 8.42 -21.57 -15.87
N GLY A 123 7.43 -21.47 -14.97
CA GLY A 123 7.08 -22.52 -14.02
C GLY A 123 6.61 -23.81 -14.70
N ILE A 124 5.74 -23.70 -15.71
CA ILE A 124 5.26 -24.86 -16.49
C ILE A 124 6.43 -25.52 -17.22
N LYS A 125 7.28 -24.75 -17.89
CA LYS A 125 8.42 -25.30 -18.62
C LYS A 125 9.43 -25.97 -17.68
N ALA A 126 9.70 -25.41 -16.50
CA ALA A 126 10.54 -26.01 -15.49
C ALA A 126 9.94 -27.32 -14.98
N ALA A 127 8.64 -27.35 -14.70
CA ALA A 127 7.94 -28.56 -14.24
C ALA A 127 7.95 -29.69 -15.27
N LEU A 128 7.74 -29.38 -16.55
CA LEU A 128 7.76 -30.34 -17.64
C LEU A 128 9.18 -30.88 -17.92
N ASN A 129 10.22 -30.09 -17.66
CA ASN A 129 11.62 -30.48 -17.87
C ASN A 129 12.37 -30.56 -16.53
N ARG A 130 11.82 -31.32 -15.60
CA ARG A 130 12.37 -31.50 -14.26
C ARG A 130 13.83 -31.97 -14.28
N ASN A 131 14.65 -31.40 -13.42
CA ASN A 131 16.11 -31.64 -13.32
C ASN A 131 16.92 -31.17 -14.54
N SER A 132 16.34 -30.51 -15.51
CA SER A 132 17.05 -29.88 -16.63
C SER A 132 17.88 -28.68 -16.15
N ILE A 133 18.79 -28.21 -17.02
CA ILE A 133 19.53 -26.96 -16.76
C ILE A 133 18.56 -25.79 -16.60
N PHE A 134 17.50 -25.74 -17.42
CA PHE A 134 16.47 -24.70 -17.34
C PHE A 134 15.78 -24.68 -15.98
N ASP A 135 15.35 -25.84 -15.47
CA ASP A 135 14.72 -26.00 -14.17
C ASP A 135 15.65 -25.54 -13.03
N ARG A 136 16.91 -25.99 -13.04
CA ARG A 136 17.90 -25.61 -12.02
C ARG A 136 18.20 -24.10 -12.03
N VAL A 137 18.37 -23.50 -13.22
CA VAL A 137 18.66 -22.08 -13.36
C VAL A 137 17.46 -21.23 -12.94
N SER A 138 16.25 -21.60 -13.38
CA SER A 138 15.01 -20.90 -13.00
C SER A 138 14.79 -20.93 -11.49
N THR A 139 14.99 -22.12 -10.88
CA THR A 139 14.88 -22.30 -9.43
C THR A 139 15.92 -21.50 -8.68
N PHE A 140 17.20 -21.53 -9.12
CA PHE A 140 18.26 -20.74 -8.51
C PHE A 140 17.97 -19.24 -8.57
N LEU A 141 17.56 -18.73 -9.74
CA LEU A 141 17.21 -17.32 -9.91
C LEU A 141 16.03 -16.92 -9.05
N SER A 142 15.00 -17.76 -8.96
CA SER A 142 13.83 -17.48 -8.10
C SER A 142 14.23 -17.35 -6.64
N TYR A 143 15.03 -18.26 -6.11
CA TYR A 143 15.52 -18.18 -4.73
C TYR A 143 16.46 -16.99 -4.51
N ALA A 144 17.35 -16.70 -5.47
CA ALA A 144 18.25 -15.55 -5.39
C ALA A 144 17.47 -14.23 -5.33
N LEU A 145 16.44 -14.08 -6.17
CA LEU A 145 15.60 -12.87 -6.19
C LEU A 145 14.76 -12.73 -4.92
N ILE A 146 14.17 -13.82 -4.41
CA ILE A 146 13.40 -13.80 -3.15
C ILE A 146 14.31 -13.46 -1.95
N SER A 147 15.57 -13.82 -2.00
CA SER A 147 16.53 -13.54 -0.91
C SER A 147 16.93 -12.06 -0.83
N ILE A 148 16.69 -11.29 -1.88
CA ILE A 148 16.96 -9.84 -1.92
C ILE A 148 15.70 -9.09 -1.46
N PRO A 149 15.76 -8.24 -0.41
CA PRO A 149 14.64 -7.41 -0.03
C PRO A 149 14.19 -6.53 -1.20
N GLY A 150 12.88 -6.52 -1.51
CA GLY A 150 12.34 -5.80 -2.67
C GLY A 150 12.71 -4.32 -2.70
N PHE A 151 12.71 -3.62 -1.56
CA PHE A 151 13.14 -2.22 -1.50
C PHE A 151 14.62 -2.03 -1.91
N PHE A 152 15.49 -2.99 -1.57
CA PHE A 152 16.90 -2.92 -1.92
C PHE A 152 17.10 -3.14 -3.43
N LEU A 153 16.38 -4.11 -4.01
CA LEU A 153 16.37 -4.33 -5.45
C LEU A 153 15.86 -3.10 -6.20
N ALA A 154 14.78 -2.47 -5.70
CA ALA A 154 14.26 -1.22 -6.26
C ALA A 154 15.32 -0.11 -6.27
N TYR A 155 16.02 0.05 -5.16
CA TYR A 155 17.10 1.05 -5.04
C TYR A 155 18.24 0.81 -6.04
N LEU A 156 18.69 -0.44 -6.16
CA LEU A 156 19.74 -0.81 -7.12
C LEU A 156 19.32 -0.52 -8.56
N LEU A 157 18.08 -0.85 -8.92
CA LEU A 157 17.55 -0.61 -10.26
C LEU A 157 17.39 0.89 -10.55
N ILE A 158 16.93 1.69 -9.60
CA ILE A 158 16.86 3.15 -9.73
C ILE A 158 18.27 3.72 -9.99
N ILE A 159 19.25 3.35 -9.17
CA ILE A 159 20.65 3.81 -9.33
C ILE A 159 21.20 3.41 -10.69
N PHE A 160 20.97 2.17 -11.09
CA PHE A 160 21.41 1.66 -12.39
C PHE A 160 20.78 2.44 -13.55
N MET A 161 19.46 2.66 -13.53
CA MET A 161 18.74 3.40 -14.57
C MET A 161 19.20 4.85 -14.68
N VAL A 162 19.31 5.54 -13.54
CA VAL A 162 19.73 6.95 -13.52
C VAL A 162 21.18 7.09 -13.98
N LYS A 163 22.09 6.22 -13.50
CA LYS A 163 23.53 6.34 -13.86
C LYS A 163 23.84 5.91 -15.29
N THR A 164 23.08 4.94 -15.83
CA THR A 164 23.40 4.35 -17.14
C THR A 164 22.65 5.04 -18.27
N PHE A 165 21.42 5.45 -18.04
CA PHE A 165 20.53 5.96 -19.09
C PHE A 165 20.11 7.42 -18.89
N ASP A 166 20.47 8.03 -17.74
CA ASP A 166 20.09 9.40 -17.37
C ASP A 166 18.57 9.67 -17.51
N VAL A 167 17.75 8.67 -17.16
CA VAL A 167 16.29 8.76 -17.30
C VAL A 167 15.63 9.02 -15.95
N PRO A 168 14.62 9.90 -15.92
CA PRO A 168 13.83 10.12 -14.72
C PRO A 168 12.96 8.88 -14.44
N VAL A 169 13.23 8.20 -13.33
CA VAL A 169 12.47 7.00 -12.89
C VAL A 169 11.73 7.22 -11.58
N ILE A 170 11.90 8.39 -10.96
CA ILE A 170 11.31 8.74 -9.67
C ILE A 170 10.02 9.54 -9.90
N GLY A 171 8.95 9.14 -9.21
CA GLY A 171 7.66 9.79 -9.33
C GLY A 171 6.68 9.03 -10.21
N MET A 172 5.51 9.60 -10.42
CA MET A 172 4.42 9.00 -11.23
C MET A 172 4.39 9.55 -12.66
N ARG A 173 5.16 10.60 -12.95
CA ARG A 173 5.20 11.31 -14.24
C ARG A 173 6.50 12.09 -14.38
N THR A 174 6.93 12.31 -15.61
CA THR A 174 8.03 13.20 -15.93
C THR A 174 7.58 14.66 -15.82
N PHE A 175 8.39 15.49 -15.19
CA PHE A 175 8.15 16.94 -15.11
C PHE A 175 8.10 17.56 -16.51
N GLY A 176 7.12 18.45 -16.74
CA GLY A 176 6.97 19.15 -18.02
C GLY A 176 6.10 18.44 -19.05
N LEU A 177 5.63 17.20 -18.81
CA LEU A 177 4.70 16.50 -19.67
C LEU A 177 3.22 16.70 -19.30
N GLU A 178 2.93 17.67 -18.44
CA GLU A 178 1.57 17.93 -17.93
C GLU A 178 0.61 18.39 -19.05
N GLU A 179 1.12 19.09 -20.06
CA GLU A 179 0.34 19.57 -21.22
C GLU A 179 0.52 18.70 -22.48
N ALA A 180 1.30 17.62 -22.41
CA ALA A 180 1.54 16.75 -23.56
C ALA A 180 0.25 16.07 -24.06
N PRO A 181 0.17 15.66 -25.35
CA PRO A 181 -0.95 14.88 -25.88
C PRO A 181 -1.19 13.59 -25.08
N GLY A 182 -2.45 13.12 -25.04
CA GLY A 182 -2.89 11.99 -24.22
C GLY A 182 -2.06 10.72 -24.37
N LEU A 183 -1.59 10.42 -25.59
CA LEU A 183 -0.71 9.28 -25.86
C LEU A 183 0.64 9.38 -25.13
N PHE A 184 1.27 10.55 -25.12
CA PHE A 184 2.53 10.76 -24.42
C PHE A 184 2.37 10.64 -22.91
N LYS A 185 1.28 11.15 -22.34
CA LYS A 185 0.93 10.97 -20.93
C LYS A 185 0.73 9.50 -20.58
N PHE A 186 0.11 8.73 -21.47
CA PHE A 186 -0.08 7.30 -21.26
C PHE A 186 1.26 6.55 -21.28
N LEU A 187 2.12 6.81 -22.28
CA LEU A 187 3.44 6.19 -22.39
C LEU A 187 4.34 6.55 -21.22
N ASP A 188 4.31 7.79 -20.78
CA ASP A 188 5.04 8.26 -19.60
C ASP A 188 4.60 7.51 -18.32
N ARG A 189 3.29 7.32 -18.12
CA ARG A 189 2.78 6.52 -17.00
C ARG A 189 3.23 5.05 -17.09
N VAL A 190 3.15 4.44 -18.26
CA VAL A 190 3.61 3.05 -18.46
C VAL A 190 5.08 2.95 -18.13
N TRP A 191 5.89 3.92 -18.57
CA TRP A 191 7.33 3.97 -18.25
C TRP A 191 7.58 4.00 -16.75
N HIS A 192 6.94 4.92 -16.01
CA HIS A 192 7.10 5.04 -14.56
C HIS A 192 6.53 3.86 -13.76
N LEU A 193 5.61 3.09 -14.34
CA LEU A 193 5.09 1.86 -13.74
C LEU A 193 6.00 0.64 -13.97
N THR A 194 6.85 0.66 -15.00
CA THR A 194 7.65 -0.51 -15.41
C THR A 194 8.59 -0.95 -14.31
N LEU A 195 9.37 -0.03 -13.74
CA LEU A 195 10.37 -0.36 -12.72
C LEU A 195 9.73 -0.85 -11.39
N PRO A 196 8.73 -0.17 -10.82
CA PRO A 196 8.01 -0.69 -9.66
C PRO A 196 7.34 -2.04 -9.91
N ALA A 197 6.79 -2.25 -11.12
CA ALA A 197 6.11 -3.50 -11.47
C ALA A 197 7.08 -4.69 -11.60
N ILE A 198 8.33 -4.46 -12.00
CA ILE A 198 9.36 -5.51 -12.07
C ILE A 198 9.81 -5.93 -10.67
N VAL A 199 9.80 -5.00 -9.71
CA VAL A 199 10.27 -5.24 -8.33
C VAL A 199 9.19 -5.83 -7.44
N SER A 200 7.91 -5.56 -7.72
CA SER A 200 6.76 -6.03 -6.93
C SER A 200 6.43 -7.50 -7.20
#